data_b61aac10453b97d1b54efbbd4145d2fe
#
_entry.id   b61aac10453b97d1b54efbbd4145d2fe
#
_cell.length_a   1.000
_cell.length_b   1.000
_cell.length_c   1.000
_cell.angle_alpha   90.00
_cell.angle_beta   90.00
_cell.angle_gamma   90.00
#
_symmetry.space_group_name_H-M   'P 1'
#
loop_
_entity.id
_entity.type
_entity.pdbx_description
1 polymer ?
#
loop_
_entity_poly.entity_id
_entity_poly.type
_entity_poly.pdbx_seq_one_letter_code
_entity_poly.pdbx_strand_id
1 'polypeptide(L)'
;GFSARCGREMEEICIMDDATVEVTGGVITYVGPNRGEDRDGYYQRYWHYNARGKCLLPGFVDSHTHFVFGGERAEEFSWRLKGESYMSIMERGGGIVSTVAATRNSNFIQLRGKAEGFLKQMSVMGVTTVEGKSGYGLDKETELLQLRVMRSLNNDEHKRVDIVSTFLGAHAVPQEYVGRTDDYVDFIIREVMPAVVQNRLAEFCDVFCEQGVFSIGQSRRLLTAARDMGLALKLHADEIVPLGGAGLAAELSAVSADH
;
A
#
# COMPACT_ATOMS: atom_id res chain seq x y z
N GLY A 1 3.34 -22.32 -10.37
CA GLY A 1 2.45 -22.22 -9.23
C GLY A 1 1.63 -20.97 -9.32
N PHE A 2 0.38 -21.05 -8.91
CA PHE A 2 -0.58 -19.95 -8.99
C PHE A 2 -0.87 -19.35 -7.62
N SER A 3 -0.06 -19.68 -6.61
CA SER A 3 -0.17 -19.17 -5.24
C SER A 3 1.18 -18.67 -4.74
N ALA A 4 1.13 -17.74 -3.81
CA ALA A 4 2.32 -17.30 -3.09
C ALA A 4 2.96 -18.49 -2.36
N ARG A 5 4.28 -18.56 -2.36
CA ARG A 5 5.02 -19.56 -1.58
C ARG A 5 5.02 -19.14 -0.12
N CYS A 6 4.82 -20.13 0.76
CA CYS A 6 4.75 -19.91 2.21
C CYS A 6 5.71 -20.86 2.96
N GLY A 7 6.18 -20.42 4.12
CA GLY A 7 7.04 -21.21 4.98
C GLY A 7 8.33 -21.64 4.27
N ARG A 8 8.65 -22.93 4.29
CA ARG A 8 9.88 -23.46 3.68
C ARG A 8 9.95 -23.30 2.16
N GLU A 9 8.82 -23.24 1.48
CA GLU A 9 8.79 -23.03 0.03
C GLU A 9 9.36 -21.67 -0.40
N MET A 10 9.44 -20.71 0.53
CA MET A 10 10.05 -19.39 0.28
C MET A 10 11.56 -19.45 0.06
N GLU A 11 12.22 -20.54 0.51
CA GLU A 11 13.65 -20.77 0.30
C GLU A 11 13.94 -21.33 -1.10
N GLU A 12 12.93 -21.81 -1.81
CA GLU A 12 13.09 -22.41 -3.11
C GLU A 12 13.05 -21.39 -4.24
N ILE A 13 14.15 -21.22 -4.95
CA ILE A 13 14.26 -20.42 -6.15
C ILE A 13 14.39 -21.34 -7.36
N CYS A 14 13.48 -21.20 -8.32
CA CYS A 14 13.62 -21.87 -9.61
C CYS A 14 14.48 -20.98 -10.53
N ILE A 15 15.71 -21.41 -10.81
CA ILE A 15 16.61 -20.74 -11.75
C ILE A 15 16.60 -21.55 -13.05
N MET A 16 16.37 -20.89 -14.17
CA MET A 16 16.50 -21.44 -15.50
C MET A 16 17.55 -20.66 -16.27
N ASP A 17 18.65 -21.31 -16.61
CA ASP A 17 19.66 -20.75 -17.49
C ASP A 17 19.21 -20.87 -18.95
N ASP A 18 19.60 -19.89 -19.78
CA ASP A 18 19.26 -19.83 -21.21
C ASP A 18 17.78 -20.11 -21.49
N ALA A 19 16.91 -19.32 -20.84
CA ALA A 19 15.48 -19.48 -20.89
C ALA A 19 14.81 -18.56 -21.92
N THR A 20 13.66 -19.00 -22.43
CA THR A 20 12.73 -18.19 -23.22
C THR A 20 11.46 -17.94 -22.41
N VAL A 21 10.99 -16.69 -22.42
CA VAL A 21 9.67 -16.30 -21.91
C VAL A 21 8.85 -15.74 -23.07
N GLU A 22 7.66 -16.28 -23.26
CA GLU A 22 6.73 -15.84 -24.31
C GLU A 22 5.51 -15.18 -23.67
N VAL A 23 5.08 -14.06 -24.24
CA VAL A 23 3.90 -13.30 -23.79
C VAL A 23 2.97 -13.08 -24.99
N THR A 24 1.73 -13.46 -24.86
CA THR A 24 0.69 -13.24 -25.89
C THR A 24 -0.53 -12.60 -25.25
N GLY A 25 -0.95 -11.46 -25.79
CA GLY A 25 -2.12 -10.74 -25.26
C GLY A 25 -1.96 -10.30 -23.79
N GLY A 26 -0.73 -9.99 -23.35
CA GLY A 26 -0.43 -9.61 -21.96
C GLY A 26 -0.33 -10.78 -20.97
N VAL A 27 -0.44 -12.03 -21.46
CA VAL A 27 -0.35 -13.24 -20.63
C VAL A 27 0.93 -14.01 -20.96
N ILE A 28 1.65 -14.46 -19.92
CA ILE A 28 2.80 -15.34 -20.10
C ILE A 28 2.30 -16.70 -20.56
N THR A 29 2.65 -17.09 -21.78
CA THR A 29 2.23 -18.35 -22.43
C THR A 29 3.28 -19.43 -22.38
N TYR A 30 4.54 -19.07 -22.17
CA TYR A 30 5.65 -20.00 -22.02
C TYR A 30 6.74 -19.44 -21.11
N VAL A 31 7.28 -20.30 -20.29
CA VAL A 31 8.53 -20.09 -19.53
C VAL A 31 9.28 -21.44 -19.56
N GLY A 32 10.45 -21.46 -20.15
CA GLY A 32 11.20 -22.72 -20.24
C GLY A 32 12.54 -22.55 -20.97
N PRO A 33 13.23 -23.67 -21.25
CA PRO A 33 14.50 -23.66 -21.96
C PRO A 33 14.40 -22.91 -23.29
N ASN A 34 15.51 -22.37 -23.72
CA ASN A 34 15.62 -21.67 -25.00
C ASN A 34 15.14 -22.57 -26.14
N ARG A 35 14.23 -22.09 -26.97
CA ARG A 35 13.65 -22.84 -28.09
C ARG A 35 14.51 -22.83 -29.35
N GLY A 36 15.70 -22.24 -29.27
CA GLY A 36 16.64 -22.16 -30.39
C GLY A 36 16.35 -21.00 -31.33
N GLU A 37 17.19 -20.89 -32.37
CA GLU A 37 17.01 -19.88 -33.42
C GLU A 37 15.82 -20.21 -34.33
N ASP A 38 15.30 -19.18 -34.95
CA ASP A 38 14.08 -19.22 -35.78
C ASP A 38 14.06 -20.32 -36.83
N ARG A 39 13.47 -21.43 -36.53
CA ARG A 39 13.33 -22.56 -37.47
C ARG A 39 12.17 -22.44 -38.44
N ASP A 40 11.15 -21.55 -38.14
CA ASP A 40 9.90 -21.50 -38.91
C ASP A 40 9.38 -20.07 -39.14
N GLY A 41 10.24 -19.04 -39.15
CA GLY A 41 9.80 -17.65 -39.25
C GLY A 41 9.03 -17.15 -38.02
N TYR A 42 9.13 -17.89 -36.90
CA TYR A 42 8.45 -17.58 -35.66
C TYR A 42 8.83 -16.17 -35.16
N TYR A 43 10.13 -15.87 -35.23
CA TYR A 43 10.65 -14.58 -34.82
C TYR A 43 10.21 -13.40 -35.69
N GLN A 44 9.77 -13.64 -36.91
CA GLN A 44 9.23 -12.58 -37.79
C GLN A 44 7.83 -12.11 -37.38
N ARG A 45 7.12 -12.88 -36.55
CA ARG A 45 5.73 -12.61 -36.11
C ARG A 45 5.63 -11.96 -34.75
N TYR A 46 6.72 -11.92 -33.97
CA TYR A 46 6.74 -11.45 -32.60
C TYR A 46 7.85 -10.42 -32.38
N TRP A 47 7.60 -9.52 -31.44
CA TRP A 47 8.66 -8.62 -30.96
C TRP A 47 9.63 -9.39 -30.04
N HIS A 48 10.93 -9.24 -30.27
CA HIS A 48 11.95 -9.95 -29.53
C HIS A 48 12.81 -9.00 -28.69
N TYR A 49 13.03 -9.39 -27.45
CA TYR A 49 13.99 -8.77 -26.58
C TYR A 49 15.12 -9.75 -26.24
N ASN A 50 16.35 -9.44 -26.68
CA ASN A 50 17.50 -10.25 -26.32
C ASN A 50 17.97 -9.88 -24.93
N ALA A 51 17.76 -10.76 -23.95
CA ALA A 51 18.11 -10.60 -22.55
C ALA A 51 19.46 -11.25 -22.18
N ARG A 52 20.31 -11.60 -23.14
CA ARG A 52 21.62 -12.20 -22.84
C ARG A 52 22.41 -11.37 -21.84
N GLY A 53 22.97 -12.03 -20.81
CA GLY A 53 23.70 -11.38 -19.72
C GLY A 53 22.81 -10.66 -18.69
N LYS A 54 21.49 -10.85 -18.74
CA LYS A 54 20.52 -10.29 -17.79
C LYS A 54 19.69 -11.40 -17.15
N CYS A 55 19.15 -11.10 -15.96
CA CYS A 55 18.13 -11.94 -15.33
C CYS A 55 16.76 -11.33 -15.61
N LEU A 56 15.78 -12.20 -15.89
CA LEU A 56 14.37 -11.83 -15.92
C LEU A 56 13.72 -12.35 -14.62
N LEU A 57 13.08 -11.46 -13.90
CA LEU A 57 12.38 -11.73 -12.65
C LEU A 57 10.89 -11.37 -12.80
N PRO A 58 9.99 -12.00 -12.03
CA PRO A 58 8.66 -11.45 -11.82
C PRO A 58 8.75 -9.99 -11.34
N GLY A 59 7.78 -9.16 -11.72
CA GLY A 59 7.70 -7.79 -11.21
C GLY A 59 7.61 -7.76 -9.69
N PHE A 60 8.24 -6.79 -9.06
CA PHE A 60 8.21 -6.65 -7.61
C PHE A 60 6.84 -6.15 -7.15
N VAL A 61 6.43 -6.64 -5.99
CA VAL A 61 5.23 -6.18 -5.28
C VAL A 61 5.69 -5.42 -4.05
N ASP A 62 5.36 -4.13 -3.99
CA ASP A 62 5.55 -3.32 -2.79
C ASP A 62 4.26 -3.37 -1.96
N SER A 63 4.27 -4.18 -0.92
CA SER A 63 3.09 -4.58 -0.17
C SER A 63 2.70 -3.64 0.97
N HIS A 64 3.42 -2.52 1.16
CA HIS A 64 3.12 -1.56 2.21
C HIS A 64 3.65 -0.17 1.88
N THR A 65 2.78 0.70 1.38
CA THR A 65 3.14 2.11 1.13
C THR A 65 2.01 3.06 1.47
N HIS A 66 2.39 4.33 1.72
CA HIS A 66 1.50 5.48 1.92
C HIS A 66 1.86 6.59 0.94
N PHE A 67 1.84 6.30 -0.36
CA PHE A 67 2.41 7.18 -1.39
C PHE A 67 1.53 8.37 -1.79
N VAL A 68 0.27 8.42 -1.36
CA VAL A 68 -0.64 9.55 -1.64
C VAL A 68 -0.71 10.48 -0.45
N PHE A 69 0.07 11.55 -0.47
CA PHE A 69 0.11 12.55 0.62
C PHE A 69 0.58 13.91 0.13
N GLY A 70 0.21 14.97 0.87
CA GLY A 70 0.67 16.34 0.67
C GLY A 70 1.93 16.67 1.47
N GLY A 71 2.61 17.74 1.08
CA GLY A 71 3.79 18.25 1.80
C GLY A 71 5.03 17.39 1.66
N GLU A 72 6.07 17.81 2.36
CA GLU A 72 7.37 17.12 2.46
C GLU A 72 7.88 17.20 3.90
N ARG A 73 8.65 16.21 4.33
CA ARG A 73 9.23 16.14 5.68
C ARG A 73 10.77 16.08 5.66
N ALA A 74 11.38 16.68 4.63
CA ALA A 74 12.82 16.64 4.44
C ALA A 74 13.58 17.31 5.62
N GLU A 75 13.02 18.37 6.22
CA GLU A 75 13.64 19.05 7.37
C GLU A 75 13.70 18.14 8.61
N GLU A 76 12.69 17.27 8.81
CA GLU A 76 12.68 16.35 9.95
C GLU A 76 13.85 15.34 9.88
N PHE A 77 14.26 14.95 8.67
CA PHE A 77 15.44 14.11 8.50
C PHE A 77 16.69 14.82 9.04
N SER A 78 16.82 16.12 8.76
CA SER A 78 17.92 16.93 9.29
C SER A 78 17.90 17.03 10.83
N TRP A 79 16.72 17.12 11.43
CA TRP A 79 16.57 17.13 12.89
C TRP A 79 16.94 15.81 13.52
N ARG A 80 16.53 14.69 12.91
CA ARG A 80 16.92 13.34 13.34
C ARG A 80 18.42 13.11 13.28
N LEU A 81 19.09 13.59 12.23
CA LEU A 81 20.56 13.53 12.12
C LEU A 81 21.26 14.34 13.23
N LYS A 82 20.63 15.36 13.76
CA LYS A 82 21.12 16.15 14.91
C LYS A 82 20.80 15.50 16.27
N GLY A 83 20.16 14.33 16.27
CA GLY A 83 19.84 13.57 17.49
C GLY A 83 18.53 14.01 18.17
N GLU A 84 17.67 14.78 17.50
CA GLU A 84 16.37 15.15 18.05
C GLU A 84 15.48 13.89 18.16
N SER A 85 14.77 13.79 19.28
CA SER A 85 13.84 12.70 19.52
C SER A 85 12.58 12.86 18.67
N TYR A 86 11.89 11.73 18.40
CA TYR A 86 10.60 11.75 17.71
C TYR A 86 9.58 12.67 18.41
N MET A 87 9.56 12.65 19.74
CA MET A 87 8.65 13.49 20.52
C MET A 87 8.93 14.99 20.33
N SER A 88 10.22 15.39 20.32
CA SER A 88 10.62 16.78 20.06
C SER A 88 10.17 17.24 18.67
N ILE A 89 10.26 16.37 17.67
CA ILE A 89 9.79 16.65 16.29
C ILE A 89 8.27 16.84 16.27
N MET A 90 7.53 15.97 16.97
CA MET A 90 6.07 16.05 17.08
C MET A 90 5.61 17.33 17.77
N GLU A 91 6.26 17.73 18.88
CA GLU A 91 5.96 18.98 19.62
C GLU A 91 6.14 20.24 18.75
N ARG A 92 7.02 20.19 17.75
CA ARG A 92 7.20 21.26 16.76
C ARG A 92 6.18 21.23 15.62
N GLY A 93 5.19 20.34 15.68
CA GLY A 93 4.19 20.18 14.64
C GLY A 93 4.67 19.34 13.45
N GLY A 94 5.76 18.56 13.61
CA GLY A 94 6.25 17.58 12.63
C GLY A 94 5.51 16.25 12.72
N GLY A 95 6.10 15.22 12.10
CA GLY A 95 5.53 13.88 12.08
C GLY A 95 4.26 13.77 11.24
N ILE A 96 3.39 12.87 11.64
CA ILE A 96 2.13 12.60 10.93
C ILE A 96 1.22 13.84 10.89
N VAL A 97 1.26 14.69 11.92
CA VAL A 97 0.42 15.89 12.02
C VAL A 97 0.70 16.86 10.87
N SER A 98 1.98 17.09 10.56
CA SER A 98 2.37 17.96 9.45
C SER A 98 1.92 17.39 8.09
N THR A 99 2.06 16.07 7.89
CA THR A 99 1.59 15.40 6.68
C THR A 99 0.08 15.48 6.54
N VAL A 100 -0.67 15.26 7.62
CA VAL A 100 -2.14 15.38 7.63
C VAL A 100 -2.57 16.80 7.25
N ALA A 101 -1.99 17.81 7.88
CA ALA A 101 -2.29 19.21 7.57
C ALA A 101 -2.01 19.55 6.10
N ALA A 102 -0.87 19.12 5.57
CA ALA A 102 -0.50 19.35 4.18
C ALA A 102 -1.40 18.58 3.20
N THR A 103 -1.82 17.35 3.54
CA THR A 103 -2.71 16.54 2.71
C THR A 103 -4.12 17.14 2.67
N ARG A 104 -4.67 17.59 3.80
CA ARG A 104 -5.96 18.29 3.87
C ARG A 104 -5.97 19.58 3.07
N ASN A 105 -4.84 20.28 2.97
CA ASN A 105 -4.68 21.50 2.19
C ASN A 105 -4.38 21.25 0.70
N SER A 106 -4.22 20.00 0.28
CA SER A 106 -3.93 19.64 -1.11
C SER A 106 -5.20 19.31 -1.87
N ASN A 107 -5.23 19.65 -3.15
CA ASN A 107 -6.31 19.26 -4.05
C ASN A 107 -5.98 17.96 -4.82
N PHE A 108 -6.98 17.45 -5.56
CA PHE A 108 -6.86 16.22 -6.35
C PHE A 108 -5.69 16.25 -7.32
N ILE A 109 -5.47 17.37 -8.03
CA ILE A 109 -4.43 17.48 -9.07
C ILE A 109 -3.04 17.41 -8.42
N GLN A 110 -2.86 18.09 -7.29
CA GLN A 110 -1.59 18.09 -6.56
C GLN A 110 -1.24 16.71 -6.02
N LEU A 111 -2.19 16.04 -5.35
CA LEU A 111 -1.97 14.69 -4.82
C LEU A 111 -1.72 13.68 -5.93
N ARG A 112 -2.51 13.74 -7.04
CA ARG A 112 -2.34 12.85 -8.18
C ARG A 112 -0.98 13.02 -8.85
N GLY A 113 -0.56 14.25 -9.13
CA GLY A 113 0.71 14.53 -9.79
C GLY A 113 1.92 14.07 -8.96
N LYS A 114 1.88 14.28 -7.63
CA LYS A 114 2.92 13.80 -6.73
C LYS A 114 2.97 12.27 -6.68
N ALA A 115 1.83 11.62 -6.48
CA ALA A 115 1.70 10.18 -6.44
C ALA A 115 2.17 9.50 -7.75
N GLU A 116 1.83 10.07 -8.89
CA GLU A 116 2.29 9.61 -10.21
C GLU A 116 3.82 9.66 -10.33
N GLY A 117 4.45 10.70 -9.77
CA GLY A 117 5.89 10.80 -9.69
C GLY A 117 6.55 9.64 -8.90
N PHE A 118 5.96 9.25 -7.76
CA PHE A 118 6.41 8.10 -6.99
C PHE A 118 6.22 6.78 -7.74
N LEU A 119 5.06 6.56 -8.34
CA LEU A 119 4.78 5.35 -9.13
C LEU A 119 5.76 5.20 -10.30
N LYS A 120 6.13 6.32 -10.94
CA LYS A 120 7.15 6.29 -11.99
C LYS A 120 8.51 5.84 -11.47
N GLN A 121 8.93 6.32 -10.29
CA GLN A 121 10.19 5.90 -9.67
C GLN A 121 10.14 4.42 -9.25
N MET A 122 9.05 3.96 -8.63
CA MET A 122 8.84 2.56 -8.27
C MET A 122 8.91 1.66 -9.51
N SER A 123 8.26 2.06 -10.62
CA SER A 123 8.31 1.32 -11.89
C SER A 123 9.73 1.18 -12.44
N VAL A 124 10.56 2.22 -12.34
CA VAL A 124 11.98 2.16 -12.76
C VAL A 124 12.79 1.19 -11.90
N MET A 125 12.40 1.00 -10.65
CA MET A 125 13.00 0.02 -9.73
C MET A 125 12.44 -1.40 -9.89
N GLY A 126 11.52 -1.61 -10.82
CA GLY A 126 10.96 -2.94 -11.12
C GLY A 126 9.68 -3.27 -10.35
N VAL A 127 9.10 -2.33 -9.60
CA VAL A 127 7.79 -2.53 -8.96
C VAL A 127 6.70 -2.48 -10.01
N THR A 128 5.86 -3.51 -10.04
CA THR A 128 4.72 -3.62 -10.96
C THR A 128 3.38 -3.60 -10.25
N THR A 129 3.38 -3.82 -8.93
CA THR A 129 2.19 -3.75 -8.10
C THR A 129 2.55 -3.08 -6.77
N VAL A 130 1.71 -2.17 -6.31
CA VAL A 130 1.91 -1.46 -5.03
C VAL A 130 0.63 -1.47 -4.22
N GLU A 131 0.73 -1.71 -2.92
CA GLU A 131 -0.34 -1.37 -2.01
C GLU A 131 -0.27 0.12 -1.68
N GLY A 132 -1.38 0.83 -1.90
CA GLY A 132 -1.55 2.22 -1.50
C GLY A 132 -2.51 2.32 -0.33
N LYS A 133 -2.02 2.79 0.83
CA LYS A 133 -2.84 3.06 2.00
C LYS A 133 -3.20 4.55 2.06
N SER A 134 -4.45 4.89 2.39
CA SER A 134 -4.83 6.22 2.84
C SER A 134 -4.31 6.51 4.26
N GLY A 135 -4.92 7.39 5.02
CA GLY A 135 -4.56 7.59 6.43
C GLY A 135 -3.80 8.88 6.73
N TYR A 136 -3.70 9.77 5.76
CA TYR A 136 -3.22 11.12 5.98
C TYR A 136 -4.33 12.19 5.84
N GLY A 137 -5.58 11.76 5.69
CA GLY A 137 -6.73 12.65 5.75
C GLY A 137 -7.25 12.80 7.18
N LEU A 138 -7.54 11.68 7.81
CA LEU A 138 -8.15 11.55 9.12
C LEU A 138 -9.50 12.30 9.24
N ASP A 139 -10.07 12.67 8.10
CA ASP A 139 -11.43 13.17 7.92
C ASP A 139 -12.06 12.50 6.70
N LYS A 140 -13.36 12.60 6.55
CA LYS A 140 -14.10 11.92 5.48
C LYS A 140 -13.67 12.38 4.09
N GLU A 141 -13.59 13.67 3.88
CA GLU A 141 -13.36 14.25 2.56
C GLU A 141 -11.96 13.91 2.03
N THR A 142 -10.96 14.04 2.89
CA THR A 142 -9.56 13.84 2.50
C THR A 142 -9.21 12.35 2.38
N GLU A 143 -9.75 11.48 3.23
CA GLU A 143 -9.59 10.02 3.07
C GLU A 143 -10.18 9.54 1.74
N LEU A 144 -11.40 9.97 1.41
CA LEU A 144 -12.01 9.65 0.11
C LEU A 144 -11.23 10.27 -1.05
N LEU A 145 -10.64 11.45 -0.86
CA LEU A 145 -9.82 12.11 -1.89
C LEU A 145 -8.56 11.28 -2.20
N GLN A 146 -7.82 10.82 -1.17
CA GLN A 146 -6.64 9.96 -1.34
C GLN A 146 -6.99 8.67 -2.12
N LEU A 147 -8.05 8.00 -1.72
CA LEU A 147 -8.51 6.77 -2.38
C LEU A 147 -8.99 7.01 -3.82
N ARG A 148 -9.65 8.14 -4.09
CA ARG A 148 -10.03 8.55 -5.46
C ARG A 148 -8.81 8.83 -6.34
N VAL A 149 -7.76 9.40 -5.78
CA VAL A 149 -6.47 9.59 -6.47
C VAL A 149 -5.88 8.23 -6.86
N MET A 150 -5.80 7.27 -5.94
CA MET A 150 -5.32 5.92 -6.22
C MET A 150 -6.14 5.24 -7.33
N ARG A 151 -7.46 5.29 -7.24
CA ARG A 151 -8.35 4.76 -8.27
C ARG A 151 -8.15 5.42 -9.63
N SER A 152 -7.98 6.74 -9.66
CA SER A 152 -7.72 7.47 -10.92
C SER A 152 -6.41 7.04 -11.56
N LEU A 153 -5.35 6.85 -10.78
CA LEU A 153 -4.05 6.37 -11.25
C LEU A 153 -4.12 4.91 -11.70
N ASN A 154 -4.87 4.07 -10.98
CA ASN A 154 -5.02 2.66 -11.32
C ASN A 154 -5.86 2.43 -12.59
N ASN A 155 -6.76 3.34 -12.92
CA ASN A 155 -7.59 3.30 -14.13
C ASN A 155 -6.95 4.02 -15.33
N ASP A 156 -5.76 4.58 -15.18
CA ASP A 156 -5.04 5.23 -16.28
C ASP A 156 -4.59 4.16 -17.31
N GLU A 157 -4.91 4.37 -18.59
CA GLU A 157 -4.54 3.43 -19.66
C GLU A 157 -3.03 3.30 -19.84
N HIS A 158 -2.28 4.29 -19.40
CA HIS A 158 -0.81 4.31 -19.47
C HIS A 158 -0.14 3.95 -18.14
N LYS A 159 -0.90 3.45 -17.16
CA LYS A 159 -0.33 3.03 -15.88
C LYS A 159 0.78 1.99 -16.07
N ARG A 160 1.80 2.09 -15.25
CA ARG A 160 2.94 1.16 -15.23
C ARG A 160 2.94 0.25 -14.01
N VAL A 161 2.17 0.62 -13.00
CA VAL A 161 2.09 -0.06 -11.71
C VAL A 161 0.62 -0.24 -11.36
N ASP A 162 0.23 -1.45 -11.01
CA ASP A 162 -1.10 -1.74 -10.48
C ASP A 162 -1.17 -1.29 -9.02
N ILE A 163 -2.29 -0.68 -8.64
CA ILE A 163 -2.49 -0.17 -7.28
C ILE A 163 -3.60 -0.97 -6.60
N VAL A 164 -3.26 -1.56 -5.48
CA VAL A 164 -4.20 -2.18 -4.54
C VAL A 164 -4.48 -1.19 -3.42
N SER A 165 -5.73 -0.74 -3.30
CA SER A 165 -6.08 0.34 -2.37
C SER A 165 -6.52 -0.19 -1.01
N THR A 166 -5.95 0.39 0.05
CA THR A 166 -6.27 0.10 1.45
C THR A 166 -6.78 1.37 2.15
N PHE A 167 -7.96 1.27 2.75
CA PHE A 167 -8.50 2.33 3.59
C PHE A 167 -7.87 2.26 4.99
N LEU A 168 -7.19 3.32 5.42
CA LEU A 168 -6.55 3.44 6.73
C LEU A 168 -6.98 4.72 7.46
N GLY A 169 -8.27 5.00 7.53
CA GLY A 169 -8.76 6.16 8.29
C GLY A 169 -8.37 6.13 9.77
N ALA A 170 -8.08 4.95 10.31
CA ALA A 170 -7.57 4.78 11.67
C ALA A 170 -6.03 4.69 11.72
N HIS A 171 -5.33 5.65 11.11
CA HIS A 171 -3.86 5.75 11.14
C HIS A 171 -3.35 6.57 12.34
N ALA A 172 -4.10 7.57 12.75
CA ALA A 172 -3.85 8.36 13.95
C ALA A 172 -5.17 8.95 14.46
N VAL A 173 -5.17 9.45 15.69
CA VAL A 173 -6.30 10.19 16.21
C VAL A 173 -6.11 11.69 15.86
N PRO A 174 -7.02 12.27 15.06
CA PRO A 174 -6.87 13.66 14.66
C PRO A 174 -7.14 14.60 15.84
N GLN A 175 -6.61 15.82 15.75
CA GLN A 175 -6.63 16.82 16.84
C GLN A 175 -8.05 17.08 17.38
N GLU A 176 -9.05 17.07 16.52
CA GLU A 176 -10.45 17.30 16.86
C GLU A 176 -11.08 16.18 17.70
N TYR A 177 -10.42 15.01 17.78
CA TYR A 177 -10.84 13.84 18.56
C TYR A 177 -9.87 13.46 19.68
N VAL A 178 -8.86 14.27 19.99
CA VAL A 178 -7.95 14.00 21.11
C VAL A 178 -8.75 13.83 22.41
N GLY A 179 -8.49 12.70 23.12
CA GLY A 179 -9.23 12.29 24.31
C GLY A 179 -10.61 11.68 24.05
N ARG A 180 -11.03 11.55 22.79
CA ARG A 180 -12.31 10.97 22.36
C ARG A 180 -12.12 9.93 21.23
N THR A 181 -11.13 9.03 21.39
CA THR A 181 -10.78 8.04 20.37
C THR A 181 -11.95 7.14 19.99
N ASP A 182 -12.81 6.79 20.94
CA ASP A 182 -13.99 5.99 20.65
C ASP A 182 -15.01 6.70 19.76
N ASP A 183 -15.19 8.01 19.94
CA ASP A 183 -16.04 8.83 19.06
C ASP A 183 -15.47 8.87 17.64
N TYR A 184 -14.13 8.91 17.52
CA TYR A 184 -13.47 8.87 16.21
C TYR A 184 -13.64 7.51 15.52
N VAL A 185 -13.52 6.41 16.26
CA VAL A 185 -13.78 5.07 15.72
C VAL A 185 -15.24 4.97 15.26
N ASP A 186 -16.20 5.49 16.04
CA ASP A 186 -17.60 5.55 15.65
C ASP A 186 -17.84 6.39 14.38
N PHE A 187 -17.17 7.53 14.26
CA PHE A 187 -17.21 8.36 13.06
C PHE A 187 -16.69 7.61 11.83
N ILE A 188 -15.54 6.92 11.94
CA ILE A 188 -15.00 6.11 10.85
C ILE A 188 -16.01 5.05 10.41
N ILE A 189 -16.57 4.30 11.35
CA ILE A 189 -17.50 3.20 11.07
C ILE A 189 -18.81 3.69 10.45
N ARG A 190 -19.36 4.80 10.95
CA ARG A 190 -20.70 5.26 10.55
C ARG A 190 -20.70 6.18 9.35
N GLU A 191 -19.64 6.98 9.16
CA GLU A 191 -19.62 8.05 8.17
C GLU A 191 -18.63 7.82 7.03
N VAL A 192 -17.42 7.34 7.35
CA VAL A 192 -16.35 7.25 6.35
C VAL A 192 -16.39 5.91 5.62
N MET A 193 -16.35 4.82 6.36
CA MET A 193 -16.27 3.45 5.82
C MET A 193 -17.42 3.12 4.87
N PRO A 194 -18.70 3.47 5.17
CA PRO A 194 -19.79 3.25 4.22
C PRO A 194 -19.59 3.97 2.89
N ALA A 195 -19.03 5.19 2.92
CA ALA A 195 -18.74 5.94 1.70
C ALA A 195 -17.59 5.30 0.88
N VAL A 196 -16.58 4.75 1.55
CA VAL A 196 -15.49 3.97 0.91
C VAL A 196 -16.08 2.76 0.19
N VAL A 197 -16.91 1.98 0.86
CA VAL A 197 -17.51 0.74 0.32
C VAL A 197 -18.50 1.05 -0.80
N GLN A 198 -19.43 1.99 -0.62
CA GLN A 198 -20.41 2.38 -1.64
C GLN A 198 -19.75 2.85 -2.93
N ASN A 199 -18.63 3.56 -2.83
CA ASN A 199 -17.88 4.02 -3.99
C ASN A 199 -16.82 3.01 -4.47
N ARG A 200 -16.69 1.84 -3.85
CA ARG A 200 -15.69 0.80 -4.19
C ARG A 200 -14.27 1.38 -4.28
N LEU A 201 -13.85 2.12 -3.26
CA LEU A 201 -12.59 2.86 -3.27
C LEU A 201 -11.43 2.08 -2.70
N ALA A 202 -11.67 1.02 -1.93
CA ALA A 202 -10.64 0.18 -1.32
C ALA A 202 -11.06 -1.29 -1.31
N GLU A 203 -10.08 -2.17 -1.31
CA GLU A 203 -10.22 -3.62 -1.18
C GLU A 203 -10.00 -4.05 0.27
N PHE A 204 -9.18 -3.31 1.00
CA PHE A 204 -8.77 -3.60 2.36
C PHE A 204 -9.13 -2.45 3.31
N CYS A 205 -9.29 -2.79 4.59
CA CYS A 205 -9.30 -1.87 5.70
C CYS A 205 -8.17 -2.22 6.67
N ASP A 206 -7.47 -1.20 7.12
CA ASP A 206 -6.33 -1.31 8.02
C ASP A 206 -6.52 -0.40 9.24
N VAL A 207 -5.84 -0.67 10.34
CA VAL A 207 -5.84 0.14 11.56
C VAL A 207 -4.46 0.12 12.22
N PHE A 208 -4.02 1.24 12.73
CA PHE A 208 -2.79 1.34 13.51
C PHE A 208 -3.05 0.93 14.98
N CYS A 209 -2.92 -0.36 15.26
CA CYS A 209 -3.08 -0.93 16.58
C CYS A 209 -1.81 -0.74 17.40
N GLU A 210 -1.72 0.40 18.10
CA GLU A 210 -0.52 0.78 18.83
C GLU A 210 -0.84 1.50 20.13
N GLN A 211 0.06 1.40 21.10
CA GLN A 211 -0.09 2.09 22.38
C GLN A 211 -0.18 3.61 22.18
N GLY A 212 -1.23 4.20 22.73
CA GLY A 212 -1.48 5.65 22.60
C GLY A 212 -2.14 6.06 21.30
N VAL A 213 -2.47 5.12 20.39
CA VAL A 213 -3.21 5.37 19.15
C VAL A 213 -4.55 4.64 19.19
N PHE A 214 -4.62 3.38 18.73
CA PHE A 214 -5.83 2.57 18.84
C PHE A 214 -5.55 1.30 19.61
N SER A 215 -6.34 1.06 20.67
CA SER A 215 -6.28 -0.14 21.49
C SER A 215 -6.75 -1.38 20.72
N ILE A 216 -6.41 -2.58 21.22
CA ILE A 216 -6.92 -3.87 20.71
C ILE A 216 -8.45 -3.88 20.59
N GLY A 217 -9.16 -3.33 21.59
CA GLY A 217 -10.63 -3.28 21.58
C GLY A 217 -11.18 -2.37 20.48
N GLN A 218 -10.59 -1.20 20.29
CA GLN A 218 -10.96 -0.25 19.23
C GLN A 218 -10.66 -0.80 17.86
N SER A 219 -9.46 -1.39 17.67
CA SER A 219 -9.04 -2.02 16.43
C SER A 219 -9.95 -3.19 16.06
N ARG A 220 -10.30 -4.06 17.02
CA ARG A 220 -11.27 -5.15 16.85
C ARG A 220 -12.63 -4.64 16.36
N ARG A 221 -13.16 -3.61 17.01
CA ARG A 221 -14.46 -3.02 16.67
C ARG A 221 -14.48 -2.50 15.24
N LEU A 222 -13.44 -1.74 14.87
CA LEU A 222 -13.29 -1.16 13.54
C LEU A 222 -13.15 -2.24 12.45
N LEU A 223 -12.25 -3.19 12.65
CA LEU A 223 -11.99 -4.25 11.67
C LEU A 223 -13.16 -5.22 11.53
N THR A 224 -13.89 -5.50 12.62
CA THR A 224 -15.13 -6.30 12.54
C THR A 224 -16.15 -5.59 11.66
N ALA A 225 -16.38 -4.29 11.86
CA ALA A 225 -17.27 -3.51 11.02
C ALA A 225 -16.82 -3.47 9.54
N ALA A 226 -15.52 -3.37 9.30
CA ALA A 226 -14.97 -3.41 7.95
C ALA A 226 -15.25 -4.74 7.24
N ARG A 227 -15.03 -5.87 7.92
CA ARG A 227 -15.34 -7.21 7.42
C ARG A 227 -16.83 -7.37 7.12
N ASP A 228 -17.69 -6.90 8.02
CA ASP A 228 -19.15 -7.00 7.86
C ASP A 228 -19.64 -6.15 6.66
N MET A 229 -18.88 -5.13 6.27
CA MET A 229 -19.09 -4.33 5.06
C MET A 229 -18.38 -4.89 3.80
N GLY A 230 -17.66 -6.01 3.91
CA GLY A 230 -17.06 -6.74 2.79
C GLY A 230 -15.61 -6.33 2.45
N LEU A 231 -14.93 -5.57 3.30
CA LEU A 231 -13.51 -5.27 3.15
C LEU A 231 -12.66 -6.40 3.74
N ALA A 232 -11.57 -6.76 3.07
CA ALA A 232 -10.54 -7.62 3.65
C ALA A 232 -9.72 -6.83 4.68
N LEU A 233 -9.14 -7.53 5.65
CA LEU A 233 -8.55 -6.90 6.83
C LEU A 233 -7.02 -6.91 6.78
N LYS A 234 -6.43 -5.83 7.23
CA LYS A 234 -5.02 -5.67 7.52
C LYS A 234 -4.82 -5.00 8.87
N LEU A 235 -3.64 -5.04 9.42
CA LEU A 235 -3.33 -4.44 10.71
C LEU A 235 -1.88 -3.98 10.75
N HIS A 236 -1.63 -2.70 11.07
CA HIS A 236 -0.34 -2.26 11.61
C HIS A 236 -0.28 -2.76 13.05
N ALA A 237 0.63 -3.68 13.34
CA ALA A 237 0.60 -4.45 14.57
C ALA A 237 1.98 -4.48 15.24
N ASP A 238 2.01 -4.08 16.52
CA ASP A 238 3.19 -4.30 17.35
C ASP A 238 4.46 -3.59 16.81
N GLU A 239 4.30 -2.44 16.14
CA GLU A 239 5.40 -1.69 15.50
C GLU A 239 6.35 -1.06 16.53
N ILE A 240 5.79 -0.42 17.55
CA ILE A 240 6.56 0.28 18.59
C ILE A 240 6.53 -0.52 19.88
N VAL A 241 5.33 -0.93 20.30
CA VAL A 241 5.12 -1.71 21.53
C VAL A 241 4.29 -2.95 21.23
N PRO A 242 4.73 -4.15 21.66
CA PRO A 242 3.98 -5.39 21.49
C PRO A 242 2.70 -5.37 22.33
N LEU A 243 1.59 -4.96 21.74
CA LEU A 243 0.25 -4.97 22.35
C LEU A 243 -0.50 -6.28 22.14
N GLY A 244 -0.03 -7.15 21.24
CA GLY A 244 -0.74 -8.33 20.78
C GLY A 244 -1.59 -8.08 19.55
N GLY A 245 -1.26 -7.07 18.75
CA GLY A 245 -1.90 -6.75 17.49
C GLY A 245 -1.83 -7.89 16.48
N ALA A 246 -0.69 -8.57 16.37
CA ALA A 246 -0.52 -9.76 15.54
C ALA A 246 -1.48 -10.90 15.95
N GLY A 247 -1.73 -11.07 17.25
CA GLY A 247 -2.72 -12.02 17.76
C GLY A 247 -4.15 -11.65 17.34
N LEU A 248 -4.49 -10.36 17.39
CA LEU A 248 -5.77 -9.86 16.89
C LEU A 248 -5.93 -10.08 15.39
N ALA A 249 -4.88 -9.83 14.60
CA ALA A 249 -4.90 -10.06 13.16
C ALA A 249 -5.19 -11.54 12.84
N ALA A 250 -4.53 -12.47 13.54
CA ALA A 250 -4.78 -13.91 13.40
C ALA A 250 -6.21 -14.29 13.80
N GLU A 251 -6.73 -13.76 14.91
CA GLU A 251 -8.09 -14.01 15.39
C GLU A 251 -9.14 -13.54 14.37
N LEU A 252 -8.95 -12.39 13.75
CA LEU A 252 -9.86 -11.82 12.76
C LEU A 252 -9.65 -12.38 11.35
N SER A 253 -8.66 -13.27 11.16
CA SER A 253 -8.24 -13.78 9.84
C SER A 253 -7.86 -12.65 8.87
N ALA A 254 -7.11 -11.68 9.38
CA ALA A 254 -6.58 -10.61 8.55
C ALA A 254 -5.62 -11.17 7.49
N VAL A 255 -5.55 -10.50 6.34
CA VAL A 255 -4.68 -10.91 5.22
C VAL A 255 -3.22 -10.68 5.56
N SER A 256 -2.91 -9.61 6.30
CA SER A 256 -1.58 -9.33 6.82
C SER A 256 -1.62 -8.65 8.20
N ALA A 257 -0.55 -8.85 8.95
CA ALA A 257 -0.15 -8.04 10.08
C ALA A 257 1.20 -7.43 9.69
N ASP A 258 1.23 -6.12 9.57
CA ASP A 258 2.39 -5.39 9.07
C ASP A 258 3.21 -4.88 10.27
N HIS A 259 4.54 -4.89 10.16
CA HIS A 259 5.59 -4.60 11.16
C HIS A 259 5.90 -5.72 12.17
#